data_5ddabd9395396daf1dc9bc4c1969c0fa
#
_entry.id   5ddabd9395396daf1dc9bc4c1969c0fa
#
_cell.length_a   1.000
_cell.length_b   1.000
_cell.length_c   1.000
_cell.angle_alpha   90.00
_cell.angle_beta   90.00
_cell.angle_gamma   90.00
#
_symmetry.space_group_name_H-M   'P 1'
#
loop_
_entity.id
_entity.type
_entity.pdbx_description
1 polymer ?
#
loop_
_entity_poly.entity_id
_entity_poly.type
_entity_poly.pdbx_seq_one_letter_code
_entity_poly.pdbx_strand_id
1 'polypeptide(L)'
;EIMPSLVGSEMCIRDRDKEAWHMIVLGVDPGLATLGWGVIEAERGAQRLVDYGCILTTPQQSFPDRLCQIGRDMRALLRQYRPEEIAFEELFFARNVTTALTVGAARGVSLAACAEYTDRLYEYTPMQVKQAIVGYGKAEKQQVQQMVKLLLHMQEIARPDDAADAIAIALTHAATGPAREQFKMK
;
A
#
# COMPACT_ATOMS: atom_id res chain seq x y z
N GLU A 1 -34.72 -58.25 -5.26
CA GLU A 1 -34.69 -56.96 -4.48
C GLU A 1 -33.44 -56.21 -4.85
N ILE A 2 -33.64 -55.08 -5.54
CA ILE A 2 -32.57 -54.27 -6.11
C ILE A 2 -32.33 -53.10 -5.16
N MET A 3 -31.14 -53.03 -4.57
CA MET A 3 -30.72 -51.87 -3.78
C MET A 3 -30.52 -50.68 -4.71
N PRO A 4 -31.08 -49.50 -4.38
CA PRO A 4 -30.79 -48.29 -5.17
C PRO A 4 -29.38 -47.79 -4.83
N SER A 5 -28.61 -47.58 -5.86
CA SER A 5 -27.32 -46.93 -5.91
C SER A 5 -27.40 -45.53 -5.28
N LEU A 6 -26.57 -45.29 -4.26
CA LEU A 6 -26.26 -43.96 -3.78
C LEU A 6 -25.38 -43.29 -4.80
N VAL A 7 -25.99 -42.63 -5.77
CA VAL A 7 -25.33 -41.73 -6.68
C VAL A 7 -25.14 -40.40 -5.95
N GLY A 8 -23.89 -40.10 -5.70
CA GLY A 8 -23.25 -38.78 -5.67
C GLY A 8 -24.03 -37.64 -5.04
N SER A 9 -23.72 -37.32 -3.80
CA SER A 9 -23.80 -35.95 -3.37
C SER A 9 -22.84 -35.15 -4.24
N GLU A 10 -23.32 -34.62 -5.34
CA GLU A 10 -22.68 -33.47 -5.98
C GLU A 10 -22.64 -32.38 -4.91
N MET A 11 -21.47 -32.26 -4.31
CA MET A 11 -21.13 -31.12 -3.50
C MET A 11 -21.06 -29.95 -4.48
N CYS A 12 -22.23 -29.36 -4.75
CA CYS A 12 -22.31 -28.05 -5.35
C CYS A 12 -21.44 -27.13 -4.45
N ILE A 13 -20.20 -26.93 -4.87
CA ILE A 13 -19.45 -25.74 -4.48
C ILE A 13 -20.34 -24.63 -5.01
N ARG A 14 -21.24 -24.15 -4.15
CA ARG A 14 -21.93 -22.90 -4.37
C ARG A 14 -20.83 -21.94 -4.77
N ASP A 15 -20.90 -21.49 -6.00
CA ASP A 15 -20.33 -20.21 -6.41
C ASP A 15 -20.84 -19.19 -5.40
N ARG A 16 -20.10 -19.04 -4.31
CA ARG A 16 -20.29 -17.99 -3.36
C ARG A 16 -19.90 -16.76 -4.14
N ASP A 17 -20.93 -16.16 -4.69
CA ASP A 17 -21.02 -14.84 -5.26
C ASP A 17 -19.68 -14.26 -5.70
N LYS A 18 -19.42 -14.31 -6.98
CA LYS A 18 -18.47 -13.47 -7.67
C LYS A 18 -18.99 -12.01 -7.61
N GLU A 19 -19.28 -11.52 -6.41
CA GLU A 19 -19.33 -10.08 -6.21
C GLU A 19 -17.98 -9.57 -6.65
N ALA A 20 -18.00 -8.67 -7.59
CA ALA A 20 -16.80 -8.12 -8.19
C ALA A 20 -15.98 -7.48 -7.05
N TRP A 21 -14.97 -8.22 -6.55
CA TRP A 21 -14.07 -7.72 -5.53
C TRP A 21 -13.33 -6.52 -6.13
N HIS A 22 -13.72 -5.36 -5.69
CA HIS A 22 -13.18 -4.07 -6.11
C HIS A 22 -12.67 -3.38 -4.85
N MET A 23 -11.46 -2.87 -4.87
CA MET A 23 -10.83 -2.25 -3.73
C MET A 23 -9.89 -1.13 -4.18
N ILE A 24 -10.05 0.04 -3.58
CA ILE A 24 -9.09 1.14 -3.70
C ILE A 24 -8.07 1.03 -2.56
N VAL A 25 -6.80 0.93 -2.90
CA VAL A 25 -5.69 0.85 -1.96
C VAL A 25 -4.83 2.10 -2.07
N LEU A 26 -4.52 2.72 -0.93
CA LEU A 26 -3.51 3.77 -0.81
C LEU A 26 -2.23 3.18 -0.21
N GLY A 27 -1.13 3.25 -0.94
CA GLY A 27 0.21 2.99 -0.43
C GLY A 27 0.89 4.28 0.02
N VAL A 28 1.60 4.22 1.12
CA VAL A 28 2.29 5.37 1.72
C VAL A 28 3.73 5.01 2.08
N ASP A 29 4.68 5.78 1.56
CA ASP A 29 6.09 5.77 1.96
C ASP A 29 6.37 7.03 2.78
N PRO A 30 6.44 6.94 4.13
CA PRO A 30 6.45 8.11 4.99
C PRO A 30 7.84 8.74 5.12
N GLY A 31 7.97 9.98 4.66
CA GLY A 31 9.15 10.83 4.88
C GLY A 31 8.79 12.24 5.30
N LEU A 32 9.70 12.95 5.99
CA LEU A 32 9.45 14.34 6.40
C LEU A 32 9.60 15.32 5.25
N ALA A 33 10.66 15.20 4.44
CA ALA A 33 10.88 16.09 3.30
C ALA A 33 9.99 15.72 2.11
N THR A 34 9.84 14.43 1.90
CA THR A 34 9.03 13.83 0.83
C THR A 34 8.27 12.66 1.43
N LEU A 35 6.95 12.69 1.34
CA LEU A 35 6.09 11.56 1.65
C LEU A 35 5.50 11.07 0.33
N GLY A 36 5.89 9.87 -0.09
CA GLY A 36 5.36 9.23 -1.27
C GLY A 36 3.95 8.66 -1.03
N TRP A 37 3.10 8.76 -2.02
CA TRP A 37 1.80 8.12 -2.02
C TRP A 37 1.46 7.54 -3.40
N GLY A 38 0.72 6.44 -3.42
CA GLY A 38 0.24 5.81 -4.64
C GLY A 38 -1.11 5.16 -4.42
N VAL A 39 -2.04 5.38 -5.34
CA VAL A 39 -3.40 4.83 -5.31
C VAL A 39 -3.57 3.84 -6.44
N ILE A 40 -3.97 2.63 -6.10
CA ILE A 40 -4.31 1.61 -7.07
C ILE A 40 -5.74 1.12 -6.86
N GLU A 41 -6.34 0.69 -7.94
CA GLU A 41 -7.59 -0.06 -7.96
C GLU A 41 -7.26 -1.53 -8.23
N ALA A 42 -7.76 -2.40 -7.37
CA ALA A 42 -7.60 -3.84 -7.51
C ALA A 42 -8.96 -4.50 -7.74
N GLU A 43 -9.09 -5.19 -8.86
CA GLU A 43 -10.32 -5.88 -9.24
C GLU A 43 -9.99 -7.27 -9.83
N ARG A 44 -10.56 -8.35 -9.26
CA ARG A 44 -10.46 -9.72 -9.79
C ARG A 44 -9.04 -10.20 -10.12
N GLY A 45 -8.05 -9.74 -9.35
CA GLY A 45 -6.63 -10.09 -9.57
C GLY A 45 -5.90 -9.19 -10.57
N ALA A 46 -6.57 -8.23 -11.20
CA ALA A 46 -5.96 -7.15 -11.96
C ALA A 46 -5.73 -5.93 -11.07
N GLN A 47 -4.65 -5.21 -11.29
CA GLN A 47 -4.37 -3.95 -10.61
C GLN A 47 -4.22 -2.84 -11.66
N ARG A 48 -4.78 -1.68 -11.36
CA ARG A 48 -4.69 -0.49 -12.19
C ARG A 48 -4.22 0.70 -11.36
N LEU A 49 -3.26 1.44 -11.88
CA LEU A 49 -2.84 2.70 -11.27
C LEU A 49 -3.96 3.74 -11.45
N VAL A 50 -4.36 4.34 -10.34
CA VAL A 50 -5.32 5.46 -10.34
C VAL A 50 -4.57 6.77 -10.37
N ASP A 51 -3.65 6.98 -9.41
CA ASP A 51 -2.83 8.19 -9.31
C ASP A 51 -1.67 7.98 -8.35
N TYR A 52 -0.70 8.88 -8.38
CA TYR A 52 0.45 8.86 -7.47
C TYR A 52 1.11 10.22 -7.36
N GLY A 53 1.90 10.42 -6.33
CA GLY A 53 2.65 11.66 -6.16
C GLY A 53 3.39 11.72 -4.83
N CYS A 54 3.73 12.96 -4.44
CA CYS A 54 4.41 13.23 -3.19
C CYS A 54 3.82 14.44 -2.48
N ILE A 55 3.74 14.36 -1.16
CA ILE A 55 3.60 15.52 -0.29
C ILE A 55 5.01 16.02 -0.01
N LEU A 56 5.29 17.26 -0.41
CA LEU A 56 6.60 17.87 -0.27
C LEU A 56 6.57 18.94 0.83
N THR A 57 7.52 18.87 1.74
CA THR A 57 7.78 19.95 2.71
C THR A 57 9.20 20.50 2.56
N THR A 58 9.43 21.73 2.97
CA THR A 58 10.71 22.39 2.77
C THR A 58 11.44 22.68 4.08
N PRO A 59 12.79 22.74 4.08
CA PRO A 59 13.56 23.12 5.27
C PRO A 59 13.29 24.55 5.77
N GLN A 60 12.71 25.42 4.95
CA GLN A 60 12.33 26.80 5.32
C GLN A 60 11.11 26.83 6.24
N GLN A 61 10.30 25.78 6.22
CA GLN A 61 9.18 25.66 7.14
C GLN A 61 9.66 25.18 8.51
N SER A 62 8.99 25.61 9.58
CA SER A 62 9.24 25.05 10.91
C SER A 62 8.87 23.57 10.96
N PHE A 63 9.51 22.81 11.83
CA PHE A 63 9.19 21.37 11.98
C PHE A 63 7.70 21.12 12.27
N PRO A 64 7.04 21.86 13.19
CA PRO A 64 5.59 21.71 13.39
C PRO A 64 4.76 22.03 12.15
N ASP A 65 5.12 23.07 11.38
CA ASP A 65 4.39 23.43 10.16
C ASP A 65 4.46 22.35 9.09
N ARG A 66 5.64 21.70 8.95
CA ARG A 66 5.82 20.55 8.05
C ARG A 66 4.92 19.40 8.44
N LEU A 67 4.83 19.06 9.73
CA LEU A 67 3.96 18.02 10.22
C LEU A 67 2.47 18.37 10.00
N CYS A 68 2.08 19.62 10.29
CA CYS A 68 0.72 20.08 10.03
C CYS A 68 0.36 20.00 8.54
N GLN A 69 1.29 20.34 7.65
CA GLN A 69 1.10 20.22 6.20
C GLN A 69 0.87 18.75 5.82
N ILE A 70 1.74 17.82 6.25
CA ILE A 70 1.58 16.39 5.98
C ILE A 70 0.19 15.91 6.41
N GLY A 71 -0.23 16.25 7.63
CA GLY A 71 -1.56 15.83 8.13
C GLY A 71 -2.73 16.41 7.32
N ARG A 72 -2.64 17.68 6.88
CA ARG A 72 -3.68 18.29 6.02
C ARG A 72 -3.74 17.62 4.65
N ASP A 73 -2.59 17.43 4.02
CA ASP A 73 -2.51 16.89 2.66
C ASP A 73 -2.91 15.41 2.63
N MET A 74 -2.53 14.62 3.65
CA MET A 74 -3.03 13.26 3.82
C MET A 74 -4.57 13.22 3.92
N ARG A 75 -5.18 14.07 4.76
CA ARG A 75 -6.65 14.13 4.84
C ARG A 75 -7.29 14.57 3.52
N ALA A 76 -6.61 15.39 2.71
CA ALA A 76 -7.09 15.76 1.38
C ALA A 76 -7.07 14.54 0.42
N LEU A 77 -5.97 13.77 0.40
CA LEU A 77 -5.86 12.53 -0.38
C LEU A 77 -6.95 11.51 0.00
N LEU A 78 -7.17 11.29 1.30
CA LEU A 78 -8.19 10.38 1.80
C LEU A 78 -9.61 10.78 1.35
N ARG A 79 -9.93 12.08 1.36
CA ARG A 79 -11.22 12.58 0.86
C ARG A 79 -11.36 12.45 -0.66
N GLN A 80 -10.27 12.65 -1.39
CA GLN A 80 -10.25 12.61 -2.86
C GLN A 80 -10.40 11.19 -3.39
N TYR A 81 -9.57 10.26 -2.92
CA TYR A 81 -9.49 8.91 -3.47
C TYR A 81 -10.35 7.88 -2.72
N ARG A 82 -10.75 8.16 -1.49
CA ARG A 82 -11.58 7.29 -0.64
C ARG A 82 -11.09 5.84 -0.59
N PRO A 83 -9.81 5.61 -0.24
CA PRO A 83 -9.28 4.25 -0.19
C PRO A 83 -10.01 3.42 0.88
N GLU A 84 -10.27 2.15 0.60
CA GLU A 84 -10.85 1.21 1.56
C GLU A 84 -9.78 0.67 2.49
N GLU A 85 -8.56 0.49 1.98
CA GLU A 85 -7.43 -0.04 2.73
C GLU A 85 -6.18 0.81 2.48
N ILE A 86 -5.36 0.96 3.51
CA ILE A 86 -4.16 1.81 3.47
C ILE A 86 -2.97 0.99 3.94
N ALA A 87 -1.90 0.98 3.15
CA ALA A 87 -0.68 0.24 3.44
C ALA A 87 0.51 1.19 3.58
N PHE A 88 1.31 0.98 4.60
CA PHE A 88 2.52 1.74 4.91
C PHE A 88 3.77 0.87 4.75
N GLU A 89 4.91 1.51 4.47
CA GLU A 89 6.18 0.88 4.70
C GLU A 89 6.51 0.86 6.19
N GLU A 90 6.99 -0.29 6.69
CA GLU A 90 7.51 -0.40 8.05
C GLU A 90 8.83 0.37 8.15
N LEU A 91 8.96 1.19 9.21
CA LEU A 91 10.20 1.94 9.45
C LEU A 91 11.32 1.02 9.93
N PHE A 92 12.37 0.90 9.14
CA PHE A 92 13.58 0.18 9.51
C PHE A 92 14.68 1.16 9.94
N PHE A 93 14.93 1.27 11.23
CA PHE A 93 15.95 2.19 11.77
C PHE A 93 17.34 1.58 11.67
N ALA A 94 18.12 1.99 10.67
CA ALA A 94 19.42 1.38 10.47
C ALA A 94 20.56 2.07 11.22
N ARG A 95 20.69 3.40 11.30
CA ARG A 95 21.93 4.02 11.86
C ARG A 95 21.85 5.46 12.39
N ASN A 96 20.81 6.25 12.08
CA ASN A 96 20.77 7.66 12.50
C ASN A 96 19.50 7.99 13.28
N VAL A 97 19.65 8.12 14.59
CA VAL A 97 18.54 8.37 15.54
C VAL A 97 17.80 9.68 15.22
N THR A 98 18.50 10.74 14.82
CA THR A 98 17.87 12.03 14.51
C THR A 98 16.95 11.92 13.29
N THR A 99 17.43 11.29 12.24
CA THR A 99 16.61 11.04 11.04
C THR A 99 15.44 10.13 11.37
N ALA A 100 15.66 9.10 12.20
CA ALA A 100 14.62 8.18 12.66
C ALA A 100 13.48 8.91 13.39
N LEU A 101 13.80 9.86 14.28
CA LEU A 101 12.80 10.64 15.01
C LEU A 101 11.97 11.53 14.09
N THR A 102 12.60 12.19 13.11
CA THR A 102 11.89 13.08 12.19
C THR A 102 11.00 12.31 11.20
N VAL A 103 11.47 11.18 10.68
CA VAL A 103 10.67 10.28 9.83
C VAL A 103 9.55 9.63 10.66
N GLY A 104 9.83 9.21 11.88
CA GLY A 104 8.83 8.68 12.81
C GLY A 104 7.72 9.67 13.11
N ALA A 105 8.05 10.97 13.28
CA ALA A 105 7.05 12.01 13.49
C ALA A 105 6.16 12.20 12.24
N ALA A 106 6.74 12.25 11.05
CA ALA A 106 5.99 12.36 9.78
C ALA A 106 5.07 11.14 9.58
N ARG A 107 5.59 9.92 9.85
CA ARG A 107 4.79 8.69 9.83
C ARG A 107 3.66 8.74 10.85
N GLY A 108 3.94 9.17 12.08
CA GLY A 108 2.93 9.27 13.13
C GLY A 108 1.78 10.19 12.76
N VAL A 109 2.06 11.34 12.15
CA VAL A 109 1.03 12.28 11.68
C VAL A 109 0.23 11.72 10.52
N SER A 110 0.89 11.10 9.53
CA SER A 110 0.21 10.48 8.41
C SER A 110 -0.66 9.29 8.87
N LEU A 111 -0.14 8.46 9.76
CA LEU A 111 -0.86 7.33 10.35
C LEU A 111 -2.07 7.79 11.17
N ALA A 112 -1.93 8.84 11.98
CA ALA A 112 -3.05 9.40 12.74
C ALA A 112 -4.17 9.90 11.81
N ALA A 113 -3.81 10.61 10.73
CA ALA A 113 -4.78 11.06 9.73
C ALA A 113 -5.51 9.89 9.05
N CYS A 114 -4.80 8.78 8.79
CA CYS A 114 -5.39 7.58 8.22
C CYS A 114 -6.27 6.82 9.23
N ALA A 115 -5.85 6.74 10.50
CA ALA A 115 -6.61 6.07 11.55
C ALA A 115 -7.92 6.79 11.92
N GLU A 116 -7.98 8.11 11.74
CA GLU A 116 -9.23 8.88 11.82
C GLU A 116 -10.21 8.52 10.70
N TYR A 117 -9.71 8.01 9.59
CA TYR A 117 -10.49 7.70 8.40
C TYR A 117 -10.95 6.23 8.35
N THR A 118 -10.06 5.27 8.66
CA THR A 118 -10.35 3.83 8.62
C THR A 118 -9.51 3.04 9.63
N ASP A 119 -10.02 1.90 10.07
CA ASP A 119 -9.27 0.92 10.88
C ASP A 119 -8.52 -0.14 10.03
N ARG A 120 -8.62 -0.04 8.68
CA ARG A 120 -7.96 -0.96 7.74
C ARG A 120 -6.58 -0.44 7.35
N LEU A 121 -5.67 -0.47 8.32
CA LEU A 121 -4.29 -0.02 8.19
C LEU A 121 -3.35 -1.22 8.25
N TYR A 122 -2.42 -1.27 7.32
CA TYR A 122 -1.49 -2.40 7.14
C TYR A 122 -0.07 -1.89 7.00
N GLU A 123 0.91 -2.74 7.33
CA GLU A 123 2.32 -2.39 7.13
C GLU A 123 3.12 -3.55 6.56
N TYR A 124 4.11 -3.21 5.76
CA TYR A 124 4.99 -4.16 5.08
C TYR A 124 6.44 -3.74 5.22
N THR A 125 7.31 -4.69 5.54
CA THR A 125 8.76 -4.46 5.53
C THR A 125 9.26 -4.24 4.10
N PRO A 126 10.38 -3.51 3.91
CA PRO A 126 11.02 -3.38 2.60
C PRO A 126 11.32 -4.72 1.93
N MET A 127 11.66 -5.73 2.71
CA MET A 127 11.93 -7.09 2.20
C MET A 127 10.65 -7.76 1.68
N GLN A 128 9.52 -7.59 2.36
CA GLN A 128 8.23 -8.12 1.91
C GLN A 128 7.75 -7.45 0.63
N VAL A 129 7.94 -6.12 0.51
CA VAL A 129 7.63 -5.40 -0.72
C VAL A 129 8.47 -5.94 -1.89
N LYS A 130 9.77 -6.07 -1.71
CA LYS A 130 10.66 -6.65 -2.75
C LYS A 130 10.27 -8.07 -3.12
N GLN A 131 9.97 -8.92 -2.14
CA GLN A 131 9.53 -10.30 -2.35
C GLN A 131 8.21 -10.37 -3.12
N ALA A 132 7.26 -9.51 -2.80
CA ALA A 132 5.95 -9.49 -3.46
C ALA A 132 6.05 -9.00 -4.91
N ILE A 133 6.85 -7.96 -5.17
CA ILE A 133 6.93 -7.31 -6.48
C ILE A 133 7.86 -8.06 -7.44
N VAL A 134 9.03 -8.49 -6.97
CA VAL A 134 10.11 -9.06 -7.83
C VAL A 134 10.31 -10.57 -7.60
N GLY A 135 9.73 -11.13 -6.54
CA GLY A 135 9.87 -12.55 -6.20
C GLY A 135 11.03 -12.86 -5.25
N TYR A 136 11.89 -11.89 -4.90
CA TYR A 136 12.97 -12.09 -3.93
C TYR A 136 13.32 -10.83 -3.14
N GLY A 137 13.57 -10.99 -1.83
CA GLY A 137 13.69 -9.87 -0.88
C GLY A 137 14.98 -9.04 -0.97
N LYS A 138 15.99 -9.47 -1.76
CA LYS A 138 17.24 -8.73 -1.98
C LYS A 138 17.27 -7.95 -3.30
N ALA A 139 16.11 -7.77 -3.94
CA ALA A 139 16.01 -7.01 -5.18
C ALA A 139 16.54 -5.58 -5.00
N GLU A 140 17.18 -5.07 -6.04
CA GLU A 140 17.62 -3.68 -6.08
C GLU A 140 16.42 -2.75 -6.34
N LYS A 141 16.53 -1.48 -5.90
CA LYS A 141 15.46 -0.48 -6.07
C LYS A 141 15.02 -0.36 -7.53
N GLN A 142 15.95 -0.32 -8.46
CA GLN A 142 15.64 -0.22 -9.89
C GLN A 142 14.83 -1.41 -10.41
N GLN A 143 15.08 -2.61 -9.90
CA GLN A 143 14.33 -3.81 -10.29
C GLN A 143 12.87 -3.74 -9.80
N VAL A 144 12.65 -3.23 -8.58
CA VAL A 144 11.30 -3.00 -8.05
C VAL A 144 10.56 -1.97 -8.91
N GLN A 145 11.19 -0.83 -9.22
CA GLN A 145 10.60 0.22 -10.04
C GLN A 145 10.25 -0.27 -11.47
N GLN A 146 11.13 -1.05 -12.09
CA GLN A 146 10.85 -1.64 -13.40
C GLN A 146 9.69 -2.63 -13.35
N MET A 147 9.61 -3.45 -12.31
CA MET A 147 8.51 -4.40 -12.16
C MET A 147 7.18 -3.69 -11.89
N VAL A 148 7.15 -2.65 -11.06
CA VAL A 148 5.97 -1.81 -10.84
C VAL A 148 5.47 -1.24 -12.17
N LYS A 149 6.38 -0.69 -12.99
CA LYS A 149 6.06 -0.20 -14.32
C LYS A 149 5.39 -1.27 -15.19
N LEU A 150 5.94 -2.49 -15.19
CA LEU A 150 5.41 -3.60 -15.99
C LEU A 150 4.04 -4.08 -15.48
N LEU A 151 3.89 -4.26 -14.18
CA LEU A 151 2.66 -4.75 -13.56
C LEU A 151 1.47 -3.80 -13.77
N LEU A 152 1.73 -2.49 -13.79
CA LEU A 152 0.70 -1.46 -13.98
C LEU A 152 0.63 -0.92 -15.42
N HIS A 153 1.36 -1.53 -16.36
CA HIS A 153 1.43 -1.12 -17.77
C HIS A 153 1.73 0.38 -17.97
N MET A 154 2.59 0.94 -17.10
CA MET A 154 2.98 2.33 -17.16
C MET A 154 3.94 2.58 -18.34
N GLN A 155 3.87 3.75 -18.94
CA GLN A 155 4.79 4.11 -20.02
C GLN A 155 6.20 4.41 -19.51
N GLU A 156 6.30 5.02 -18.31
CA GLU A 156 7.54 5.39 -17.66
C GLU A 156 7.55 4.93 -16.20
N ILE A 157 8.75 4.87 -15.60
CA ILE A 157 8.89 4.64 -14.16
C ILE A 157 8.34 5.85 -13.42
N ALA A 158 7.55 5.61 -12.37
CA ALA A 158 7.03 6.67 -11.52
C ALA A 158 8.16 7.52 -10.91
N ARG A 159 7.95 8.82 -10.87
CA ARG A 159 8.86 9.80 -10.27
C ARG A 159 8.08 10.76 -9.37
N PRO A 160 8.68 11.25 -8.27
CA PRO A 160 9.99 10.84 -7.72
C PRO A 160 9.98 9.41 -7.17
N ASP A 161 11.15 8.95 -6.71
CA ASP A 161 11.35 7.57 -6.23
C ASP A 161 10.41 7.18 -5.09
N ASP A 162 10.14 8.11 -4.15
CA ASP A 162 9.24 7.89 -3.02
C ASP A 162 7.81 7.55 -3.49
N ALA A 163 7.37 8.13 -4.60
CA ALA A 163 6.07 7.79 -5.19
C ALA A 163 6.08 6.35 -5.79
N ALA A 164 7.19 5.95 -6.43
CA ALA A 164 7.33 4.59 -6.94
C ALA A 164 7.34 3.56 -5.81
N ASP A 165 7.99 3.87 -4.68
CA ASP A 165 8.02 3.02 -3.50
C ASP A 165 6.60 2.90 -2.90
N ALA A 166 5.85 4.00 -2.80
CA ALA A 166 4.46 3.99 -2.35
C ALA A 166 3.53 3.15 -3.25
N ILE A 167 3.70 3.22 -4.57
CA ILE A 167 2.95 2.36 -5.50
C ILE A 167 3.30 0.88 -5.27
N ALA A 168 4.59 0.56 -5.05
CA ALA A 168 5.02 -0.81 -4.77
C ALA A 168 4.38 -1.35 -3.48
N ILE A 169 4.22 -0.51 -2.45
CA ILE A 169 3.53 -0.87 -1.20
C ILE A 169 2.05 -1.18 -1.47
N ALA A 170 1.35 -0.33 -2.22
CA ALA A 170 -0.04 -0.56 -2.60
C ALA A 170 -0.23 -1.88 -3.39
N LEU A 171 0.64 -2.14 -4.36
CA LEU A 171 0.64 -3.39 -5.14
C LEU A 171 0.90 -4.61 -4.26
N THR A 172 1.86 -4.52 -3.32
CA THR A 172 2.15 -5.59 -2.37
C THR A 172 0.90 -5.93 -1.57
N HIS A 173 0.20 -4.92 -1.06
CA HIS A 173 -1.02 -5.10 -0.30
C HIS A 173 -2.11 -5.78 -1.14
N ALA A 174 -2.37 -5.31 -2.34
CA ALA A 174 -3.35 -5.91 -3.23
C ALA A 174 -3.01 -7.36 -3.60
N ALA A 175 -1.73 -7.67 -3.84
CA ALA A 175 -1.26 -9.01 -4.19
C ALA A 175 -1.32 -10.00 -3.02
N THR A 176 -1.28 -9.52 -1.76
CA THR A 176 -1.29 -10.36 -0.57
C THR A 176 -2.65 -11.06 -0.36
N GLY A 177 -3.72 -10.52 -0.92
CA GLY A 177 -5.06 -11.13 -0.87
C GLY A 177 -5.55 -11.36 0.57
N PRO A 178 -6.22 -12.51 0.85
CA PRO A 178 -6.75 -12.79 2.19
C PRO A 178 -5.69 -12.87 3.29
N ALA A 179 -4.42 -13.18 2.94
CA ALA A 179 -3.33 -13.25 3.91
C ALA A 179 -2.92 -11.87 4.47
N ARG A 180 -3.45 -10.76 3.92
CA ARG A 180 -3.14 -9.40 4.39
C ARG A 180 -3.52 -9.12 5.83
N GLU A 181 -4.48 -9.85 6.40
CA GLU A 181 -4.89 -9.68 7.79
C GLU A 181 -3.75 -9.88 8.80
N GLN A 182 -2.73 -10.68 8.47
CA GLN A 182 -1.54 -10.83 9.30
C GLN A 182 -0.65 -9.58 9.34
N PHE A 183 -0.80 -8.66 8.39
CA PHE A 183 -0.07 -7.41 8.28
C PHE A 183 -0.87 -6.21 8.79
N LYS A 184 -2.08 -6.45 9.33
CA LYS A 184 -2.89 -5.38 9.92
C LYS A 184 -2.18 -4.80 11.14
N MET A 185 -2.09 -3.48 11.19
CA MET A 185 -1.55 -2.75 12.33
C MET A 185 -2.40 -3.02 13.57
N LYS A 186 -1.72 -3.24 14.72
CA LYS A 186 -2.37 -3.56 16.00
C LYS A 186 -2.47 -2.34 16.88
#